data_18ef78c60bea21e3214e9158bdc73d49
#
_entry.id   18ef78c60bea21e3214e9158bdc73d49
#
_cell.length_a   1.000
_cell.length_b   1.000
_cell.length_c   1.000
_cell.angle_alpha   90.00
_cell.angle_beta   90.00
_cell.angle_gamma   90.00
#
_symmetry.space_group_name_H-M   'P 1'
#
loop_
_entity.id
_entity.type
_entity.pdbx_description
1 polymer ?
#
loop_
_entity_poly.entity_id
_entity_poly.type
_entity_poly.pdbx_seq_one_letter_code
_entity_poly.pdbx_strand_id
1 'polypeptide(L)'
;MNNAVLPAEGHIGRIPIRNLWLLMLYASDLFRARGTGKVGMEDSPDDLPDLIAEILAHAVETRQHRHLNFGYRSRNASLNRVRGRIDVLTTERHQLLARGRVACRFDELTIDTPRNRFVRAALETISRVVHRKDVAHRCRSLAAGMKSVGVSGNAPTRTEMSVDRFGRHDANDQFMVAAAKLAIDLALPTEVAGTNVLAAPDREVTWVRRLFERAVGGFYDVVLSPKGWRVQCGSTLNWQVDLKTAGIDKILPTMRTDVVLDYAPQRRRIVIDTKFTSIVTAGWFREETLRSGYIYQIYAYLRSQVGRGDLFADHASGLLLHPSVGEMVDESVLIQGHAIRFGTIDLTATTGEIRAQLLRLIEPALS
;
A
#
# COMPACT_ATOMS: atom_id res chain seq x y z
N MET A 1 7.19 -35.86 2.85
CA MET A 1 7.28 -34.72 1.95
C MET A 1 7.60 -33.50 2.80
N ASN A 2 8.85 -33.02 2.69
CA ASN A 2 9.40 -31.95 3.51
C ASN A 2 8.67 -30.64 3.22
N ASN A 3 7.87 -30.15 4.18
CA ASN A 3 7.50 -28.74 4.23
C ASN A 3 8.76 -27.97 4.63
N ALA A 4 9.44 -27.40 3.66
CA ALA A 4 10.48 -26.44 3.90
C ALA A 4 9.82 -25.19 4.53
N VAL A 5 9.98 -25.05 5.83
CA VAL A 5 9.82 -23.78 6.55
C VAL A 5 10.89 -22.88 5.95
N LEU A 6 10.48 -21.90 5.14
CA LEU A 6 11.40 -20.90 4.62
C LEU A 6 11.87 -20.06 5.81
N PRO A 7 13.18 -19.96 6.05
CA PRO A 7 13.71 -19.18 7.17
C PRO A 7 13.43 -17.68 6.94
N ALA A 8 13.22 -16.95 8.04
CA ALA A 8 13.17 -15.49 8.09
C ALA A 8 14.48 -14.80 7.60
N GLU A 9 15.45 -15.56 7.16
CA GLU A 9 16.79 -15.14 6.70
C GLU A 9 16.87 -14.77 5.21
N GLY A 10 15.73 -14.69 4.48
CA GLY A 10 15.72 -14.28 3.08
C GLY A 10 16.03 -12.79 2.92
N HIS A 11 16.63 -12.43 1.76
CA HIS A 11 16.90 -11.03 1.37
C HIS A 11 16.37 -10.78 -0.05
N ILE A 12 15.91 -9.55 -0.30
CA ILE A 12 15.75 -9.02 -1.65
C ILE A 12 16.85 -7.98 -1.88
N GLY A 13 17.82 -8.32 -2.73
CA GLY A 13 19.06 -7.57 -2.80
C GLY A 13 19.81 -7.63 -1.46
N ARG A 14 20.01 -6.50 -0.81
CA ARG A 14 20.63 -6.41 0.53
C ARG A 14 19.63 -6.19 1.66
N ILE A 15 18.33 -6.04 1.36
CA ILE A 15 17.30 -5.73 2.34
C ILE A 15 16.74 -7.04 2.90
N PRO A 16 16.78 -7.25 4.23
CA PRO A 16 16.14 -8.40 4.86
C PRO A 16 14.63 -8.43 4.60
N ILE A 17 14.06 -9.60 4.35
CA ILE A 17 12.62 -9.78 4.09
C ILE A 17 11.79 -9.21 5.24
N ARG A 18 12.22 -9.41 6.50
CA ARG A 18 11.55 -8.84 7.68
C ARG A 18 11.37 -7.33 7.61
N ASN A 19 12.35 -6.59 7.05
CA ASN A 19 12.27 -5.15 6.93
C ASN A 19 11.39 -4.73 5.75
N LEU A 20 11.26 -5.55 4.71
CA LEU A 20 10.22 -5.39 3.69
C LEU A 20 8.82 -5.60 4.27
N TRP A 21 8.64 -6.59 5.13
CA TRP A 21 7.37 -6.77 5.85
C TRP A 21 7.02 -5.56 6.72
N LEU A 22 8.00 -4.98 7.41
CA LEU A 22 7.82 -3.74 8.17
C LEU A 22 7.36 -2.58 7.27
N LEU A 23 8.00 -2.41 6.11
CA LEU A 23 7.58 -1.40 5.13
C LEU A 23 6.17 -1.67 4.60
N MET A 24 5.80 -2.93 4.39
CA MET A 24 4.44 -3.32 3.98
C MET A 24 3.42 -2.99 5.08
N LEU A 25 3.76 -3.26 6.34
CA LEU A 25 2.93 -2.87 7.48
C LEU A 25 2.68 -1.37 7.48
N TYR A 26 3.72 -0.55 7.43
CA TYR A 26 3.61 0.91 7.41
C TYR A 26 2.82 1.43 6.19
N ALA A 27 2.98 0.80 5.03
CA ALA A 27 2.24 1.16 3.82
C ALA A 27 0.77 0.72 3.83
N SER A 28 0.33 -0.08 4.82
CA SER A 28 -0.98 -0.70 4.83
C SER A 28 -2.07 0.19 5.45
N ASP A 29 -3.29 0.06 4.93
CA ASP A 29 -4.46 0.69 5.53
C ASP A 29 -4.82 0.07 6.90
N LEU A 30 -4.37 -1.16 7.16
CA LEU A 30 -4.54 -1.84 8.44
C LEU A 30 -3.79 -1.13 9.57
N PHE A 31 -2.54 -0.69 9.31
CA PHE A 31 -1.73 0.05 10.26
C PHE A 31 -2.39 1.38 10.64
N ARG A 32 -2.91 2.11 9.63
CA ARG A 32 -3.64 3.36 9.83
C ARG A 32 -4.94 3.18 10.61
N ALA A 33 -5.71 2.12 10.29
CA ALA A 33 -7.00 1.86 10.93
C ALA A 33 -6.90 1.53 12.43
N ARG A 34 -5.78 0.97 12.88
CA ARG A 34 -5.58 0.57 14.28
C ARG A 34 -4.98 1.65 15.17
N GLY A 35 -4.37 2.69 14.59
CA GLY A 35 -3.68 3.74 15.34
C GLY A 35 -2.49 3.22 16.17
N THR A 36 -1.93 4.09 17.02
CA THR A 36 -0.75 3.81 17.86
C THR A 36 -0.98 2.83 19.02
N GLY A 37 -2.22 2.32 19.18
CA GLY A 37 -2.60 1.53 20.36
C GLY A 37 -2.04 0.10 20.45
N LYS A 38 -1.24 -0.35 19.46
CA LYS A 38 -0.55 -1.65 19.49
C LYS A 38 0.90 -1.51 19.03
N VAL A 39 1.69 -0.88 19.86
CA VAL A 39 3.15 -0.72 19.73
C VAL A 39 3.90 -2.05 19.53
N GLY A 40 3.31 -3.19 19.91
CA GLY A 40 3.93 -4.51 19.79
C GLY A 40 3.96 -5.13 18.39
N MET A 41 3.28 -4.56 17.38
CA MET A 41 3.32 -5.11 16.01
C MET A 41 4.62 -4.83 15.28
N GLU A 42 5.32 -3.78 15.68
CA GLU A 42 6.57 -3.33 15.06
C GLU A 42 7.79 -3.99 15.70
N ASP A 43 7.66 -4.47 16.95
CA ASP A 43 8.79 -4.91 17.76
C ASP A 43 9.32 -6.29 17.32
N SER A 44 8.51 -7.11 16.65
CA SER A 44 8.88 -8.44 16.16
C SER A 44 8.49 -8.62 14.69
N PRO A 45 9.26 -8.09 13.74
CA PRO A 45 8.94 -8.19 12.30
C PRO A 45 8.87 -9.64 11.80
N ASP A 46 9.60 -10.55 12.42
CA ASP A 46 9.63 -11.97 12.05
C ASP A 46 8.28 -12.67 12.37
N ASP A 47 7.56 -12.17 13.37
CA ASP A 47 6.24 -12.68 13.78
C ASP A 47 5.10 -11.99 13.03
N LEU A 48 5.41 -11.04 12.16
CA LEU A 48 4.41 -10.23 11.47
C LEU A 48 3.44 -11.07 10.62
N PRO A 49 3.86 -12.09 9.85
CA PRO A 49 2.96 -12.96 9.13
C PRO A 49 1.96 -13.69 10.05
N ASP A 50 2.43 -14.22 11.19
CA ASP A 50 1.57 -14.91 12.17
C ASP A 50 0.53 -13.94 12.76
N LEU A 51 0.96 -12.74 13.13
CA LEU A 51 0.07 -11.73 13.68
C LEU A 51 -0.98 -11.27 12.66
N ILE A 52 -0.60 -11.03 11.41
CA ILE A 52 -1.54 -10.61 10.37
C ILE A 52 -2.52 -11.74 10.04
N ALA A 53 -2.04 -12.98 10.03
CA ALA A 53 -2.89 -14.14 9.84
C ALA A 53 -3.93 -14.30 10.98
N GLU A 54 -3.54 -14.07 12.23
CA GLU A 54 -4.46 -14.04 13.37
C GLU A 54 -5.51 -12.94 13.25
N ILE A 55 -5.09 -11.74 12.85
CA ILE A 55 -5.98 -10.60 12.64
C ILE A 55 -6.99 -10.90 11.53
N LEU A 56 -6.51 -11.44 10.41
CA LEU A 56 -7.36 -11.81 9.28
C LEU A 56 -8.34 -12.91 9.67
N ALA A 57 -7.87 -13.98 10.33
CA ALA A 57 -8.71 -15.06 10.79
C ALA A 57 -9.81 -14.56 11.73
N HIS A 58 -9.46 -13.73 12.72
CA HIS A 58 -10.43 -13.15 13.65
C HIS A 58 -11.45 -12.24 12.95
N ALA A 59 -11.01 -11.42 11.97
CA ALA A 59 -11.91 -10.58 11.20
C ALA A 59 -12.91 -11.40 10.38
N VAL A 60 -12.46 -12.51 9.78
CA VAL A 60 -13.30 -13.42 9.01
C VAL A 60 -14.30 -14.15 9.91
N GLU A 61 -13.88 -14.68 11.05
CA GLU A 61 -14.77 -15.32 12.03
C GLU A 61 -15.85 -14.37 12.52
N THR A 62 -15.46 -13.16 12.92
CA THR A 62 -16.40 -12.11 13.34
C THR A 62 -17.43 -11.80 12.25
N ARG A 63 -16.98 -11.81 11.00
CA ARG A 63 -17.86 -11.54 9.87
C ARG A 63 -18.75 -12.71 9.52
N GLN A 64 -18.26 -13.94 9.62
CA GLN A 64 -19.07 -15.15 9.41
C GLN A 64 -20.23 -15.26 10.42
N HIS A 65 -20.02 -14.88 11.68
CA HIS A 65 -21.10 -14.81 12.68
C HIS A 65 -22.21 -13.81 12.34
N ARG A 66 -21.91 -12.79 11.51
CA ARG A 66 -22.86 -11.73 11.06
C ARG A 66 -23.29 -11.90 9.61
N HIS A 67 -22.98 -13.01 8.96
CA HIS A 67 -23.10 -13.30 7.53
C HIS A 67 -22.09 -12.53 6.67
N LEU A 68 -21.48 -13.26 5.72
CA LEU A 68 -20.61 -12.69 4.70
C LEU A 68 -21.39 -11.76 3.78
N ASN A 69 -20.70 -10.84 3.14
CA ASN A 69 -21.30 -9.90 2.23
C ASN A 69 -21.91 -10.62 1.02
N PHE A 70 -23.13 -10.23 0.67
CA PHE A 70 -23.82 -10.67 -0.55
C PHE A 70 -23.67 -9.60 -1.63
N GLY A 71 -23.62 -10.05 -2.86
CA GLY A 71 -23.67 -9.21 -4.05
C GLY A 71 -24.63 -9.76 -5.07
N TYR A 72 -24.83 -9.03 -6.16
CA TYR A 72 -25.63 -9.47 -7.27
C TYR A 72 -24.72 -9.92 -8.41
N ARG A 73 -25.04 -11.10 -8.97
CA ARG A 73 -24.37 -11.64 -10.15
C ARG A 73 -25.37 -11.81 -11.27
N SER A 74 -25.11 -11.20 -12.42
CA SER A 74 -25.93 -11.39 -13.59
C SER A 74 -25.78 -12.83 -14.11
N ARG A 75 -26.89 -13.52 -14.27
CA ARG A 75 -26.96 -14.90 -14.71
C ARG A 75 -27.84 -15.02 -15.95
N ASN A 76 -27.37 -15.76 -16.94
CA ASN A 76 -28.15 -16.17 -18.09
C ASN A 76 -28.56 -17.64 -17.90
N ALA A 77 -29.84 -17.90 -17.92
CA ALA A 77 -30.37 -19.27 -17.79
C ALA A 77 -31.62 -19.49 -18.63
N SER A 78 -31.80 -20.73 -19.11
CA SER A 78 -33.03 -21.16 -19.73
C SER A 78 -33.97 -21.72 -18.69
N LEU A 79 -35.10 -21.04 -18.47
CA LEU A 79 -36.07 -21.32 -17.41
C LEU A 79 -37.43 -21.68 -18.01
N ASN A 80 -38.27 -22.36 -17.22
CA ASN A 80 -39.68 -22.67 -17.56
C ASN A 80 -40.65 -21.53 -17.21
N ARG A 81 -40.12 -20.44 -16.60
CA ARG A 81 -40.86 -19.22 -16.28
C ARG A 81 -39.97 -18.00 -16.49
N VAL A 82 -40.58 -16.87 -16.82
CA VAL A 82 -39.83 -15.60 -16.97
C VAL A 82 -39.27 -15.15 -15.63
N ARG A 83 -37.96 -14.82 -15.64
CA ARG A 83 -37.26 -14.18 -14.50
C ARG A 83 -36.32 -13.09 -15.04
N GLY A 84 -36.50 -11.86 -14.62
CA GLY A 84 -35.74 -10.73 -15.11
C GLY A 84 -36.06 -10.40 -16.59
N ARG A 85 -35.04 -10.12 -17.39
CA ARG A 85 -35.14 -9.74 -18.78
C ARG A 85 -35.07 -10.98 -19.68
N ILE A 86 -36.02 -11.10 -20.64
CA ILE A 86 -35.99 -12.16 -21.64
C ILE A 86 -34.93 -11.84 -22.71
N ASP A 87 -34.08 -12.81 -22.98
CA ASP A 87 -33.19 -12.82 -24.14
C ASP A 87 -33.95 -13.48 -25.31
N VAL A 88 -34.63 -12.62 -26.09
CA VAL A 88 -35.46 -13.05 -27.22
C VAL A 88 -34.62 -13.75 -28.27
N LEU A 89 -33.45 -13.21 -28.61
CA LEU A 89 -32.57 -13.78 -29.63
C LEU A 89 -32.11 -15.20 -29.26
N THR A 90 -31.67 -15.40 -28.04
CA THR A 90 -31.26 -16.73 -27.54
C THR A 90 -32.47 -17.69 -27.48
N THR A 91 -33.65 -17.19 -27.08
CA THR A 91 -34.88 -17.97 -26.98
C THR A 91 -35.30 -18.48 -28.35
N GLU A 92 -35.34 -17.66 -29.40
CA GLU A 92 -35.71 -18.03 -30.75
C GLU A 92 -34.66 -18.90 -31.44
N ARG A 93 -33.37 -18.52 -31.35
CA ARG A 93 -32.26 -19.27 -31.95
C ARG A 93 -32.21 -20.73 -31.50
N HIS A 94 -32.54 -20.99 -30.24
CA HIS A 94 -32.55 -22.34 -29.68
C HIS A 94 -33.93 -22.98 -29.61
N GLN A 95 -34.96 -22.35 -30.21
CA GLN A 95 -36.35 -22.81 -30.22
C GLN A 95 -36.87 -23.21 -28.82
N LEU A 96 -36.50 -22.40 -27.80
CA LEU A 96 -36.77 -22.74 -26.41
C LEU A 96 -38.27 -22.75 -26.10
N LEU A 97 -39.07 -21.90 -26.75
CA LEU A 97 -40.53 -21.84 -26.55
C LEU A 97 -41.21 -23.16 -26.89
N ALA A 98 -40.77 -23.85 -27.95
CA ALA A 98 -41.30 -25.18 -28.31
C ALA A 98 -41.05 -26.23 -27.22
N ARG A 99 -40.09 -25.96 -26.32
CA ARG A 99 -39.73 -26.82 -25.17
C ARG A 99 -40.27 -26.29 -23.82
N GLY A 100 -41.20 -25.31 -23.89
CA GLY A 100 -41.76 -24.67 -22.70
C GLY A 100 -40.73 -23.88 -21.87
N ARG A 101 -39.65 -23.34 -22.50
CA ARG A 101 -38.57 -22.62 -21.84
C ARG A 101 -38.33 -21.26 -22.46
N VAL A 102 -37.70 -20.37 -21.67
CA VAL A 102 -37.35 -19.01 -22.10
C VAL A 102 -35.94 -18.72 -21.61
N ALA A 103 -35.10 -18.18 -22.47
CA ALA A 103 -33.80 -17.64 -22.02
C ALA A 103 -34.03 -16.33 -21.28
N CYS A 104 -33.52 -16.27 -20.05
CA CYS A 104 -33.67 -15.11 -19.19
C CYS A 104 -32.30 -14.64 -18.70
N ARG A 105 -32.16 -13.32 -18.62
CA ARG A 105 -31.05 -12.65 -17.91
C ARG A 105 -31.60 -11.99 -16.65
N PHE A 106 -31.05 -12.37 -15.49
CA PHE A 106 -31.50 -11.86 -14.21
C PHE A 106 -30.33 -11.77 -13.25
N ASP A 107 -30.49 -10.92 -12.25
CA ASP A 107 -29.49 -10.83 -11.16
C ASP A 107 -29.88 -11.81 -10.05
N GLU A 108 -28.89 -12.57 -9.62
CA GLU A 108 -28.99 -13.56 -8.55
C GLU A 108 -28.13 -13.11 -7.36
N LEU A 109 -28.71 -13.18 -6.16
CA LEU A 109 -27.97 -12.91 -4.94
C LEU A 109 -26.91 -14.00 -4.74
N THR A 110 -25.67 -13.59 -4.53
CA THR A 110 -24.55 -14.52 -4.37
C THR A 110 -23.63 -14.09 -3.24
N ILE A 111 -23.08 -15.07 -2.55
CA ILE A 111 -21.99 -14.89 -1.58
C ILE A 111 -20.62 -14.90 -2.29
N ASP A 112 -20.53 -15.39 -3.51
CA ASP A 112 -19.32 -15.49 -4.32
C ASP A 112 -18.92 -14.14 -4.93
N THR A 113 -18.79 -13.13 -4.06
CA THR A 113 -18.42 -11.77 -4.44
C THR A 113 -16.91 -11.66 -4.65
N PRO A 114 -16.40 -10.67 -5.43
CA PRO A 114 -14.96 -10.41 -5.53
C PRO A 114 -14.31 -10.22 -4.17
N ARG A 115 -14.95 -9.49 -3.25
CA ARG A 115 -14.48 -9.25 -1.89
C ARG A 115 -14.28 -10.54 -1.11
N ASN A 116 -15.28 -11.42 -1.08
CA ASN A 116 -15.18 -12.69 -0.35
C ASN A 116 -14.16 -13.64 -0.96
N ARG A 117 -14.06 -13.67 -2.31
CA ARG A 117 -13.03 -14.44 -3.02
C ARG A 117 -11.62 -13.94 -2.70
N PHE A 118 -11.44 -12.61 -2.59
CA PHE A 118 -10.17 -11.99 -2.23
C PHE A 118 -9.73 -12.41 -0.82
N VAL A 119 -10.64 -12.33 0.15
CA VAL A 119 -10.37 -12.72 1.54
C VAL A 119 -10.04 -14.20 1.65
N ARG A 120 -10.78 -15.06 0.95
CA ARG A 120 -10.48 -16.50 0.91
C ARG A 120 -9.09 -16.77 0.33
N ALA A 121 -8.75 -16.14 -0.80
CA ALA A 121 -7.42 -16.28 -1.40
C ALA A 121 -6.31 -15.80 -0.46
N ALA A 122 -6.54 -14.72 0.28
CA ALA A 122 -5.59 -14.22 1.27
C ALA A 122 -5.35 -15.22 2.42
N LEU A 123 -6.41 -15.86 2.93
CA LEU A 123 -6.29 -16.93 3.95
C LEU A 123 -5.48 -18.12 3.42
N GLU A 124 -5.73 -18.55 2.18
CA GLU A 124 -4.98 -19.64 1.54
C GLU A 124 -3.50 -19.26 1.37
N THR A 125 -3.22 -18.04 0.95
CA THR A 125 -1.87 -17.54 0.69
C THR A 125 -1.08 -17.38 1.98
N ILE A 126 -1.60 -16.65 2.98
CA ILE A 126 -0.88 -16.40 4.23
C ILE A 126 -0.63 -17.69 5.01
N SER A 127 -1.52 -18.67 4.91
CA SER A 127 -1.36 -19.97 5.60
C SER A 127 -0.11 -20.76 5.20
N ARG A 128 0.57 -20.36 4.11
CA ARG A 128 1.83 -20.98 3.63
C ARG A 128 3.07 -20.28 4.19
N VAL A 129 2.91 -19.05 4.67
CA VAL A 129 4.01 -18.17 5.12
C VAL A 129 4.14 -18.18 6.64
N VAL A 130 3.02 -18.34 7.35
CA VAL A 130 3.00 -18.35 8.83
C VAL A 130 3.83 -19.50 9.41
N HIS A 131 4.55 -19.21 10.50
CA HIS A 131 5.39 -20.18 11.20
C HIS A 131 4.58 -21.03 12.18
N ARG A 132 3.57 -20.46 12.82
CA ARG A 132 2.70 -21.14 13.78
C ARG A 132 1.72 -22.07 13.08
N LYS A 133 1.86 -23.38 13.35
CA LYS A 133 1.03 -24.42 12.72
C LYS A 133 -0.46 -24.30 13.05
N ASP A 134 -0.82 -23.87 14.26
CA ASP A 134 -2.20 -23.64 14.70
C ASP A 134 -2.85 -22.52 13.89
N VAL A 135 -2.14 -21.39 13.69
CA VAL A 135 -2.60 -20.26 12.89
C VAL A 135 -2.75 -20.66 11.42
N ALA A 136 -1.76 -21.37 10.86
CA ALA A 136 -1.82 -21.88 9.50
C ALA A 136 -3.03 -22.82 9.29
N HIS A 137 -3.29 -23.70 10.25
CA HIS A 137 -4.45 -24.61 10.21
C HIS A 137 -5.77 -23.82 10.27
N ARG A 138 -5.87 -22.85 11.18
CA ARG A 138 -7.04 -21.98 11.34
C ARG A 138 -7.35 -21.23 10.03
N CYS A 139 -6.36 -20.62 9.39
CA CYS A 139 -6.54 -19.94 8.10
C CYS A 139 -7.04 -20.89 7.00
N ARG A 140 -6.44 -22.09 6.89
CA ARG A 140 -6.89 -23.09 5.91
C ARG A 140 -8.32 -23.56 6.18
N SER A 141 -8.68 -23.79 7.43
CA SER A 141 -10.03 -24.20 7.84
C SER A 141 -11.06 -23.14 7.49
N LEU A 142 -10.78 -21.86 7.76
CA LEU A 142 -11.66 -20.74 7.39
C LEU A 142 -11.81 -20.59 5.87
N ALA A 143 -10.73 -20.75 5.11
CA ALA A 143 -10.80 -20.72 3.65
C ALA A 143 -11.64 -21.87 3.09
N ALA A 144 -11.49 -23.08 3.63
CA ALA A 144 -12.31 -24.24 3.28
C ALA A 144 -13.78 -24.04 3.65
N GLY A 145 -14.06 -23.47 4.83
CA GLY A 145 -15.40 -23.09 5.27
C GLY A 145 -16.05 -22.06 4.34
N MET A 146 -15.31 -21.01 3.90
CA MET A 146 -15.82 -20.07 2.91
C MET A 146 -16.15 -20.74 1.58
N LYS A 147 -15.33 -21.71 1.16
CA LYS A 147 -15.55 -22.46 -0.07
C LYS A 147 -16.79 -23.35 0.04
N SER A 148 -17.02 -24.01 1.17
CA SER A 148 -18.18 -24.88 1.39
C SER A 148 -19.51 -24.12 1.41
N VAL A 149 -19.53 -22.85 1.85
CA VAL A 149 -20.72 -22.01 1.81
C VAL A 149 -20.94 -21.31 0.45
N GLY A 150 -20.06 -21.54 -0.55
CA GLY A 150 -20.26 -21.10 -1.93
C GLY A 150 -19.29 -20.02 -2.42
N VAL A 151 -18.29 -19.59 -1.67
CA VAL A 151 -17.23 -18.69 -2.15
C VAL A 151 -16.20 -19.51 -2.93
N SER A 152 -16.54 -19.88 -4.18
CA SER A 152 -15.81 -20.89 -4.96
C SER A 152 -15.04 -20.34 -6.16
N GLY A 153 -15.32 -19.10 -6.59
CA GLY A 153 -14.65 -18.47 -7.74
C GLY A 153 -13.16 -18.25 -7.53
N ASN A 154 -12.44 -17.98 -8.62
CA ASN A 154 -11.02 -17.65 -8.57
C ASN A 154 -10.75 -16.36 -7.79
N ALA A 155 -9.51 -16.18 -7.35
CA ALA A 155 -9.07 -14.91 -6.77
C ALA A 155 -9.39 -13.76 -7.75
N PRO A 156 -9.96 -12.64 -7.29
CA PRO A 156 -10.34 -11.54 -8.16
C PRO A 156 -9.11 -10.83 -8.70
N THR A 157 -9.26 -10.26 -9.88
CA THR A 157 -8.27 -9.38 -10.48
C THR A 157 -8.24 -8.02 -9.77
N ARG A 158 -7.16 -7.24 -9.98
CA ARG A 158 -7.07 -5.87 -9.47
C ARG A 158 -8.21 -4.99 -9.99
N THR A 159 -8.63 -5.19 -11.24
CA THR A 159 -9.74 -4.45 -11.84
C THR A 159 -11.07 -4.77 -11.15
N GLU A 160 -11.37 -6.04 -10.86
CA GLU A 160 -12.57 -6.43 -10.13
C GLU A 160 -12.60 -5.82 -8.72
N MET A 161 -11.45 -5.80 -8.02
CA MET A 161 -11.34 -5.17 -6.69
C MET A 161 -11.43 -3.64 -6.74
N SER A 162 -10.99 -2.99 -7.81
CA SER A 162 -11.06 -1.51 -7.93
C SER A 162 -12.49 -0.99 -8.13
N VAL A 163 -13.38 -1.81 -8.64
CA VAL A 163 -14.81 -1.49 -8.83
C VAL A 163 -15.60 -1.69 -7.52
N ASP A 164 -15.09 -2.53 -6.62
CA ASP A 164 -15.73 -2.80 -5.33
C ASP A 164 -15.65 -1.56 -4.42
N ARG A 165 -16.80 -0.98 -4.09
CA ARG A 165 -16.90 0.22 -3.26
C ARG A 165 -17.50 -0.14 -1.91
N PHE A 166 -16.90 0.40 -0.86
CA PHE A 166 -17.41 0.26 0.50
C PHE A 166 -18.46 1.33 0.79
N GLY A 167 -19.60 0.91 1.32
CA GLY A 167 -20.61 1.79 1.86
C GLY A 167 -20.28 2.23 3.31
N ARG A 168 -21.13 3.10 3.86
CA ARG A 168 -20.95 3.60 5.24
C ARG A 168 -21.03 2.51 6.31
N HIS A 169 -21.69 1.40 6.03
CA HIS A 169 -21.89 0.27 6.95
C HIS A 169 -20.86 -0.86 6.78
N ASP A 170 -19.90 -0.70 5.87
CA ASP A 170 -18.94 -1.76 5.51
C ASP A 170 -17.61 -1.67 6.30
N ALA A 171 -17.58 -0.97 7.44
CA ALA A 171 -16.35 -0.74 8.20
C ALA A 171 -15.63 -2.08 8.58
N ASN A 172 -16.38 -3.11 8.96
CA ASN A 172 -15.83 -4.44 9.26
C ASN A 172 -15.29 -5.12 8.02
N ASP A 173 -15.95 -4.94 6.86
CA ASP A 173 -15.48 -5.46 5.58
C ASP A 173 -14.23 -4.73 5.11
N GLN A 174 -14.15 -3.41 5.31
CA GLN A 174 -12.94 -2.62 5.01
C GLN A 174 -11.74 -3.14 5.80
N PHE A 175 -11.93 -3.38 7.11
CA PHE A 175 -10.89 -3.90 7.98
C PHE A 175 -10.45 -5.32 7.54
N MET A 176 -11.39 -6.21 7.26
CA MET A 176 -11.12 -7.57 6.80
C MET A 176 -10.39 -7.57 5.45
N VAL A 177 -10.80 -6.73 4.50
CA VAL A 177 -10.15 -6.60 3.19
C VAL A 177 -8.76 -5.97 3.31
N ALA A 178 -8.57 -4.99 4.21
CA ALA A 178 -7.26 -4.39 4.48
C ALA A 178 -6.29 -5.44 5.07
N ALA A 179 -6.75 -6.27 6.00
CA ALA A 179 -5.98 -7.39 6.55
C ALA A 179 -5.65 -8.44 5.47
N ALA A 180 -6.62 -8.77 4.62
CA ALA A 180 -6.43 -9.69 3.49
C ALA A 180 -5.40 -9.18 2.48
N LYS A 181 -5.44 -7.88 2.17
CA LYS A 181 -4.47 -7.26 1.28
C LYS A 181 -3.06 -7.34 1.84
N LEU A 182 -2.88 -6.98 3.11
CA LEU A 182 -1.58 -7.08 3.76
C LEU A 182 -1.09 -8.53 3.83
N ALA A 183 -1.98 -9.50 4.09
CA ALA A 183 -1.64 -10.92 4.10
C ALA A 183 -1.11 -11.42 2.75
N ILE A 184 -1.68 -10.96 1.64
CA ILE A 184 -1.18 -11.27 0.29
C ILE A 184 0.16 -10.57 0.05
N ASP A 185 0.26 -9.29 0.39
CA ASP A 185 1.49 -8.50 0.20
C ASP A 185 2.66 -9.11 0.97
N LEU A 186 2.45 -9.60 2.20
CA LEU A 186 3.48 -10.26 3.02
C LEU A 186 3.99 -11.58 2.43
N ALA A 187 3.17 -12.28 1.65
CA ALA A 187 3.55 -13.54 1.03
C ALA A 187 4.40 -13.34 -0.24
N LEU A 188 4.29 -12.19 -0.91
CA LEU A 188 5.00 -11.92 -2.17
C LEU A 188 6.53 -12.03 -2.08
N PRO A 189 7.23 -11.47 -1.07
CA PRO A 189 8.67 -11.57 -0.97
C PRO A 189 9.18 -12.98 -0.76
N THR A 190 8.42 -13.81 -0.03
CA THR A 190 8.79 -15.21 0.25
C THR A 190 8.64 -16.09 -0.99
N GLU A 191 7.66 -15.80 -1.83
CA GLU A 191 7.50 -16.48 -3.12
C GLU A 191 8.62 -16.12 -4.09
N VAL A 192 9.03 -14.85 -4.14
CA VAL A 192 10.15 -14.38 -4.98
C VAL A 192 11.47 -14.94 -4.51
N ALA A 193 11.74 -14.99 -3.21
CA ALA A 193 12.97 -15.56 -2.65
C ALA A 193 13.08 -17.08 -2.84
N GLY A 194 11.93 -17.79 -2.91
CA GLY A 194 11.88 -19.25 -3.10
C GLY A 194 11.92 -19.72 -4.55
N THR A 195 11.65 -18.85 -5.50
CA THR A 195 11.74 -19.13 -6.93
C THR A 195 13.00 -18.50 -7.48
N ASN A 196 13.97 -19.31 -7.92
CA ASN A 196 15.12 -18.87 -8.74
C ASN A 196 14.66 -18.39 -10.15
N VAL A 197 13.47 -17.83 -10.26
CA VAL A 197 12.99 -17.21 -11.49
C VAL A 197 13.58 -15.82 -11.52
N LEU A 198 14.43 -15.56 -12.50
CA LEU A 198 14.88 -14.24 -12.93
C LEU A 198 13.66 -13.32 -13.13
N ALA A 199 13.12 -12.76 -12.05
CA ALA A 199 12.17 -11.67 -12.13
C ALA A 199 12.92 -10.49 -12.75
N ALA A 200 12.31 -9.84 -13.76
CA ALA A 200 12.94 -8.73 -14.44
C ALA A 200 13.34 -7.65 -13.42
N PRO A 201 14.63 -7.30 -13.27
CA PRO A 201 15.15 -6.43 -12.21
C PRO A 201 14.39 -5.11 -12.08
N ASP A 202 13.90 -4.57 -13.19
CA ASP A 202 13.17 -3.30 -13.26
C ASP A 202 11.80 -3.32 -12.56
N ARG A 203 11.13 -4.46 -12.49
CA ARG A 203 9.81 -4.58 -11.83
C ARG A 203 9.96 -4.63 -10.31
N GLU A 204 10.97 -5.32 -9.81
CA GLU A 204 11.25 -5.40 -8.36
C GLU A 204 11.64 -4.04 -7.81
N VAL A 205 12.56 -3.32 -8.46
CA VAL A 205 12.99 -1.98 -8.05
C VAL A 205 11.82 -1.00 -8.04
N THR A 206 10.96 -1.02 -9.06
CA THR A 206 9.80 -0.13 -9.12
C THR A 206 8.79 -0.43 -8.02
N TRP A 207 8.59 -1.71 -7.68
CA TRP A 207 7.69 -2.12 -6.62
C TRP A 207 8.20 -1.70 -5.25
N VAL A 208 9.48 -1.98 -4.92
CA VAL A 208 10.09 -1.60 -3.64
C VAL A 208 10.13 -0.07 -3.48
N ARG A 209 10.38 0.67 -4.56
CA ARG A 209 10.32 2.14 -4.55
C ARG A 209 8.94 2.65 -4.11
N ARG A 210 7.86 2.16 -4.73
CA ARG A 210 6.49 2.56 -4.36
C ARG A 210 6.12 2.12 -2.94
N LEU A 211 6.64 0.97 -2.52
CA LEU A 211 6.45 0.48 -1.16
C LEU A 211 7.12 1.42 -0.16
N PHE A 212 8.36 1.83 -0.41
CA PHE A 212 9.11 2.76 0.45
C PHE A 212 8.41 4.11 0.59
N GLU A 213 8.00 4.74 -0.51
CA GLU A 213 7.22 5.99 -0.51
C GLU A 213 5.96 5.89 0.36
N ARG A 214 5.18 4.82 0.16
CA ARG A 214 3.95 4.60 0.93
C ARG A 214 4.21 4.29 2.40
N ALA A 215 5.28 3.55 2.69
CA ALA A 215 5.67 3.20 4.06
C ALA A 215 6.07 4.44 4.86
N VAL A 216 6.87 5.32 4.27
CA VAL A 216 7.26 6.60 4.88
C VAL A 216 6.02 7.45 5.20
N GLY A 217 5.12 7.61 4.25
CA GLY A 217 3.87 8.35 4.47
C GLY A 217 2.99 7.74 5.54
N GLY A 218 2.79 6.42 5.51
CA GLY A 218 1.98 5.70 6.50
C GLY A 218 2.59 5.72 7.91
N PHE A 219 3.90 5.60 8.01
CA PHE A 219 4.61 5.72 9.29
C PHE A 219 4.38 7.08 9.93
N TYR A 220 4.64 8.17 9.19
CA TYR A 220 4.44 9.52 9.74
C TYR A 220 2.98 9.79 10.08
N ASP A 221 2.03 9.31 9.27
CA ASP A 221 0.61 9.48 9.55
C ASP A 221 0.23 8.86 10.89
N VAL A 222 0.62 7.61 11.15
CA VAL A 222 0.29 6.91 12.39
C VAL A 222 1.01 7.50 13.60
N VAL A 223 2.28 7.88 13.47
CA VAL A 223 3.11 8.31 14.61
C VAL A 223 2.93 9.79 14.94
N LEU A 224 2.70 10.63 13.93
CA LEU A 224 2.68 12.08 14.09
C LEU A 224 1.27 12.67 14.17
N SER A 225 0.26 12.08 13.50
CA SER A 225 -1.11 12.62 13.54
C SER A 225 -1.68 12.69 14.95
N PRO A 226 -1.46 11.71 15.86
CA PRO A 226 -1.87 11.82 17.27
C PRO A 226 -1.14 12.92 18.04
N LYS A 227 0.03 13.37 17.53
CA LYS A 227 0.82 14.47 18.13
C LYS A 227 0.47 15.85 17.55
N GLY A 228 -0.60 15.94 16.79
CA GLY A 228 -1.10 17.19 16.22
C GLY A 228 -0.46 17.59 14.88
N TRP A 229 0.28 16.70 14.24
CA TRP A 229 0.75 16.89 12.87
C TRP A 229 -0.34 16.53 11.86
N ARG A 230 -0.40 17.27 10.78
CA ARG A 230 -1.19 16.92 9.60
C ARG A 230 -0.28 16.30 8.56
N VAL A 231 -0.56 15.05 8.17
CA VAL A 231 0.21 14.31 7.19
C VAL A 231 -0.58 14.21 5.89
N GLN A 232 0.02 14.58 4.77
CA GLN A 232 -0.59 14.52 3.44
C GLN A 232 0.34 13.77 2.50
N CYS A 233 -0.17 12.70 1.87
CA CYS A 233 0.57 11.91 0.90
C CYS A 233 0.10 12.24 -0.53
N GLY A 234 1.05 12.38 -1.45
CA GLY A 234 0.76 12.58 -2.87
C GLY A 234 0.10 13.91 -3.19
N SER A 235 0.44 14.98 -2.48
CA SER A 235 -0.14 16.32 -2.68
C SER A 235 0.32 16.92 -4.01
N THR A 236 -0.64 17.45 -4.77
CA THR A 236 -0.38 18.17 -6.01
C THR A 236 -0.09 19.63 -5.70
N LEU A 237 1.01 20.15 -6.23
CA LEU A 237 1.39 21.56 -6.17
C LEU A 237 1.20 22.19 -7.54
N ASN A 238 0.71 23.43 -7.56
CA ASN A 238 0.53 24.19 -8.78
C ASN A 238 1.70 25.16 -8.98
N TRP A 239 2.12 25.31 -10.22
CA TRP A 239 3.06 26.36 -10.61
C TRP A 239 2.45 27.73 -10.36
N GLN A 240 3.27 28.71 -9.95
CA GLN A 240 2.90 30.12 -9.95
C GLN A 240 3.10 30.65 -11.38
N VAL A 241 2.03 30.66 -12.17
CA VAL A 241 2.08 31.08 -13.57
C VAL A 241 1.50 32.48 -13.68
N ASP A 242 2.34 33.47 -13.99
CA ASP A 242 1.93 34.84 -14.20
C ASP A 242 1.32 35.05 -15.60
N LEU A 243 1.97 34.48 -16.63
CA LEU A 243 1.51 34.54 -18.02
C LEU A 243 1.71 33.17 -18.69
N LYS A 244 0.84 32.85 -19.62
CA LYS A 244 0.92 31.58 -20.36
C LYS A 244 0.42 31.66 -21.78
N THR A 245 0.99 30.86 -22.67
CA THR A 245 0.48 30.63 -24.02
C THR A 245 -0.63 29.59 -24.04
N ALA A 246 -1.51 29.62 -25.06
CA ALA A 246 -2.70 28.75 -25.12
C ALA A 246 -2.40 27.26 -25.12
N GLY A 247 -1.21 26.82 -25.55
CA GLY A 247 -0.85 25.40 -25.66
C GLY A 247 -0.21 24.81 -24.42
N ILE A 248 0.28 25.64 -23.48
CA ILE A 248 1.12 25.16 -22.36
C ILE A 248 0.39 24.24 -21.39
N ASP A 249 -0.90 24.46 -21.15
CA ASP A 249 -1.69 23.66 -20.21
C ASP A 249 -1.75 22.16 -20.57
N LYS A 250 -1.50 21.82 -21.83
CA LYS A 250 -1.50 20.42 -22.31
C LYS A 250 -0.19 19.68 -22.03
N ILE A 251 0.90 20.42 -21.81
CA ILE A 251 2.26 19.87 -21.71
C ILE A 251 2.99 20.23 -20.42
N LEU A 252 2.52 21.24 -19.67
CA LEU A 252 3.11 21.62 -18.39
C LEU A 252 2.81 20.52 -17.33
N PRO A 253 3.85 19.83 -16.83
CA PRO A 253 3.63 18.79 -15.82
C PRO A 253 3.20 19.42 -14.49
N THR A 254 2.33 18.75 -13.76
CA THR A 254 2.03 19.08 -12.37
C THR A 254 3.17 18.65 -11.46
N MET A 255 3.41 19.40 -10.39
CA MET A 255 4.31 18.99 -9.33
C MET A 255 3.54 18.11 -8.35
N ARG A 256 4.13 17.00 -7.92
CA ARG A 256 3.55 16.11 -6.92
C ARG A 256 4.60 15.76 -5.88
N THR A 257 4.27 16.05 -4.61
CA THR A 257 5.11 15.67 -3.46
C THR A 257 4.74 14.28 -2.97
N ASP A 258 5.70 13.56 -2.40
CA ASP A 258 5.43 12.24 -1.81
C ASP A 258 4.72 12.40 -0.47
N VAL A 259 5.29 13.18 0.46
CA VAL A 259 4.70 13.44 1.78
C VAL A 259 4.89 14.92 2.16
N VAL A 260 3.85 15.51 2.74
CA VAL A 260 3.92 16.85 3.37
C VAL A 260 3.47 16.71 4.81
N LEU A 261 4.29 17.23 5.72
CA LEU A 261 4.04 17.25 7.16
C LEU A 261 3.83 18.69 7.60
N ASP A 262 2.66 19.02 8.18
CA ASP A 262 2.34 20.33 8.73
C ASP A 262 2.16 20.24 10.25
N TYR A 263 2.84 21.12 10.98
CA TYR A 263 2.68 21.26 12.43
C TYR A 263 2.24 22.68 12.79
N ALA A 264 0.96 22.84 13.04
CA ALA A 264 0.34 24.14 13.23
C ALA A 264 0.90 24.96 14.42
N PRO A 265 1.21 24.38 15.59
CA PRO A 265 1.71 25.17 16.73
C PRO A 265 3.00 25.94 16.42
N GLN A 266 3.84 25.42 15.55
CA GLN A 266 5.12 26.02 15.17
C GLN A 266 5.11 26.62 13.75
N ARG A 267 3.97 26.60 13.04
CA ARG A 267 3.85 26.96 11.61
C ARG A 267 4.90 26.28 10.75
N ARG A 268 5.19 25.02 11.05
CA ARG A 268 6.26 24.26 10.44
C ARG A 268 5.71 23.35 9.35
N ARG A 269 6.29 23.41 8.15
CA ARG A 269 6.04 22.47 7.05
C ARG A 269 7.33 21.78 6.64
N ILE A 270 7.25 20.45 6.45
CA ILE A 270 8.32 19.64 5.88
C ILE A 270 7.78 18.96 4.64
N VAL A 271 8.42 19.22 3.50
CA VAL A 271 8.14 18.54 2.23
C VAL A 271 9.15 17.41 2.08
N ILE A 272 8.68 16.18 2.03
CA ILE A 272 9.52 14.99 1.89
C ILE A 272 9.38 14.44 0.47
N ASP A 273 10.50 14.19 -0.15
CA ASP A 273 10.61 13.53 -1.44
C ASP A 273 11.48 12.28 -1.27
N THR A 274 10.89 11.11 -1.54
CA THR A 274 11.53 9.81 -1.32
C THR A 274 12.17 9.30 -2.60
N LYS A 275 13.40 8.84 -2.51
CA LYS A 275 14.14 8.31 -3.65
C LYS A 275 14.70 6.92 -3.32
N PHE A 276 14.32 5.92 -4.08
CA PHE A 276 14.85 4.55 -3.90
C PHE A 276 16.11 4.33 -4.76
N THR A 277 17.14 5.12 -4.48
CA THR A 277 18.47 5.08 -5.12
C THR A 277 19.52 5.49 -4.11
N SER A 278 20.80 5.20 -4.36
CA SER A 278 21.87 5.77 -3.54
C SER A 278 21.77 7.29 -3.52
N ILE A 279 21.97 7.87 -2.33
CA ILE A 279 21.91 9.33 -2.12
C ILE A 279 23.08 10.03 -2.81
N VAL A 280 24.25 9.39 -2.84
CA VAL A 280 25.45 9.86 -3.53
C VAL A 280 25.69 9.08 -4.81
N THR A 281 26.37 9.70 -5.75
CA THR A 281 26.82 9.11 -7.02
C THR A 281 28.23 9.59 -7.32
N ALA A 282 28.98 8.86 -8.15
CA ALA A 282 30.30 9.28 -8.59
C ALA A 282 30.22 10.66 -9.26
N GLY A 283 31.05 11.59 -8.82
CA GLY A 283 31.12 12.95 -9.32
C GLY A 283 32.19 13.10 -10.41
N TRP A 284 32.04 14.08 -11.31
CA TRP A 284 33.06 14.40 -12.33
C TRP A 284 34.30 15.09 -11.75
N PHE A 285 34.11 15.82 -10.62
CA PHE A 285 35.18 16.62 -9.98
C PHE A 285 35.35 16.27 -8.48
N ARG A 286 34.52 15.36 -7.95
CA ARG A 286 34.53 14.88 -6.56
C ARG A 286 34.33 13.39 -6.58
N GLU A 287 34.85 12.69 -5.59
CA GLU A 287 34.65 11.23 -5.47
C GLU A 287 33.15 10.91 -5.36
N GLU A 288 32.42 11.71 -4.59
CA GLU A 288 30.98 11.57 -4.38
C GLU A 288 30.26 12.91 -4.50
N THR A 289 29.05 12.88 -5.06
CA THR A 289 28.17 14.05 -5.18
C THR A 289 26.71 13.65 -5.07
N LEU A 290 25.89 14.59 -4.55
CA LEU A 290 24.44 14.47 -4.57
C LEU A 290 23.91 14.63 -6.00
N ARG A 291 22.80 13.95 -6.33
CA ARG A 291 22.18 14.09 -7.65
C ARG A 291 21.48 15.44 -7.78
N SER A 292 22.02 16.33 -8.61
CA SER A 292 21.51 17.70 -8.79
C SER A 292 20.03 17.76 -9.16
N GLY A 293 19.54 16.83 -9.99
CA GLY A 293 18.12 16.77 -10.37
C GLY A 293 17.17 16.59 -9.18
N TYR A 294 17.57 15.90 -8.13
CA TYR A 294 16.75 15.74 -6.93
C TYR A 294 16.74 17.01 -6.08
N ILE A 295 17.88 17.71 -6.02
CA ILE A 295 17.97 19.00 -5.35
C ILE A 295 17.07 20.02 -6.06
N TYR A 296 17.13 20.09 -7.40
CA TYR A 296 16.27 20.98 -8.19
C TYR A 296 14.79 20.67 -7.99
N GLN A 297 14.42 19.39 -7.90
CA GLN A 297 13.04 18.97 -7.68
C GLN A 297 12.51 19.45 -6.33
N ILE A 298 13.21 19.15 -5.23
CA ILE A 298 12.78 19.56 -3.88
C ILE A 298 12.78 21.07 -3.76
N TYR A 299 13.79 21.75 -4.30
CA TYR A 299 13.87 23.21 -4.34
C TYR A 299 12.69 23.82 -5.11
N ALA A 300 12.32 23.27 -6.27
CA ALA A 300 11.16 23.71 -7.02
C ALA A 300 9.85 23.57 -6.22
N TYR A 301 9.69 22.46 -5.49
CA TYR A 301 8.53 22.27 -4.61
C TYR A 301 8.43 23.36 -3.53
N LEU A 302 9.53 23.71 -2.90
CA LEU A 302 9.56 24.75 -1.85
C LEU A 302 9.32 26.15 -2.44
N ARG A 303 10.12 26.54 -3.44
CA ARG A 303 10.09 27.90 -4.01
C ARG A 303 8.81 28.24 -4.76
N SER A 304 8.21 27.27 -5.44
CA SER A 304 6.96 27.50 -6.18
C SER A 304 5.76 27.83 -5.30
N GLN A 305 5.86 27.67 -3.99
CA GLN A 305 4.75 27.92 -3.05
C GLN A 305 4.95 29.19 -2.21
N VAL A 306 6.12 29.84 -2.30
CA VAL A 306 6.45 31.05 -1.53
C VAL A 306 5.64 32.25 -2.02
N GLY A 307 5.24 33.16 -1.11
CA GLY A 307 4.54 34.39 -1.46
C GLY A 307 3.06 34.23 -1.82
N ARG A 308 2.47 33.07 -1.51
CA ARG A 308 1.03 32.79 -1.79
C ARG A 308 0.12 33.08 -0.59
N GLY A 309 0.64 33.68 0.47
CA GLY A 309 -0.10 33.92 1.71
C GLY A 309 -0.22 32.69 2.63
N ASP A 310 0.45 31.60 2.30
CA ASP A 310 0.57 30.43 3.16
C ASP A 310 1.89 30.48 3.94
N LEU A 311 1.80 30.93 5.20
CA LEU A 311 2.97 31.07 6.09
C LEU A 311 3.73 29.76 6.32
N PHE A 312 3.07 28.60 6.16
CA PHE A 312 3.75 27.32 6.23
C PHE A 312 4.66 27.10 5.02
N ALA A 313 4.22 27.56 3.84
CA ALA A 313 4.97 27.40 2.60
C ALA A 313 6.16 28.34 2.54
N ASP A 314 6.02 29.57 3.05
CA ASP A 314 7.08 30.59 3.02
C ASP A 314 8.36 30.16 3.75
N HIS A 315 8.21 29.32 4.79
CA HIS A 315 9.31 28.81 5.62
C HIS A 315 9.41 27.26 5.58
N ALA A 316 8.85 26.64 4.54
CA ALA A 316 8.89 25.19 4.43
C ALA A 316 10.32 24.66 4.31
N SER A 317 10.59 23.55 4.96
CA SER A 317 11.84 22.79 4.80
C SER A 317 11.63 21.59 3.87
N GLY A 318 12.70 21.11 3.24
CA GLY A 318 12.73 19.95 2.39
C GLY A 318 13.49 18.79 3.05
N LEU A 319 13.06 17.56 2.82
CA LEU A 319 13.78 16.35 3.16
C LEU A 319 13.86 15.45 1.93
N LEU A 320 15.07 15.23 1.41
CA LEU A 320 15.35 14.17 0.45
C LEU A 320 15.72 12.91 1.22
N LEU A 321 14.84 11.90 1.13
CA LEU A 321 14.92 10.69 1.92
C LEU A 321 15.27 9.48 1.05
N HIS A 322 16.39 8.84 1.35
CA HIS A 322 16.89 7.68 0.62
C HIS A 322 17.00 6.45 1.53
N PRO A 323 16.77 5.23 1.03
CA PRO A 323 17.20 4.03 1.73
C PRO A 323 18.71 3.89 1.59
N SER A 324 19.34 3.33 2.62
CA SER A 324 20.72 2.89 2.58
C SER A 324 20.84 1.44 3.04
N VAL A 325 22.04 0.91 2.92
CA VAL A 325 22.40 -0.42 3.36
C VAL A 325 23.79 -0.30 4.03
N GLY A 326 23.77 0.16 5.27
CA GLY A 326 24.97 0.34 6.09
C GLY A 326 25.60 1.73 6.06
N GLU A 327 25.36 2.55 5.02
CA GLU A 327 25.86 3.92 4.97
C GLU A 327 24.82 4.91 5.46
N MET A 328 25.23 5.83 6.32
CA MET A 328 24.34 6.85 6.87
C MET A 328 24.78 8.24 6.42
N VAL A 329 23.85 8.95 5.79
CA VAL A 329 24.00 10.37 5.44
C VAL A 329 22.92 11.16 6.19
N ASP A 330 23.32 12.25 6.82
CA ASP A 330 22.42 13.16 7.52
C ASP A 330 23.01 14.58 7.46
N GLU A 331 22.86 15.22 6.29
CA GLU A 331 23.45 16.51 5.98
C GLU A 331 22.37 17.53 5.64
N SER A 332 22.64 18.79 5.90
CA SER A 332 21.67 19.86 5.67
C SER A 332 22.31 21.11 5.08
N VAL A 333 21.54 21.82 4.28
CA VAL A 333 21.94 23.11 3.72
C VAL A 333 20.77 24.09 3.75
N LEU A 334 21.05 25.36 3.97
CA LEU A 334 20.07 26.44 3.87
C LEU A 334 20.21 27.14 2.51
N ILE A 335 19.17 27.06 1.67
CA ILE A 335 19.15 27.68 0.36
C ILE A 335 17.97 28.65 0.28
N GLN A 336 18.25 29.93 0.14
CA GLN A 336 17.24 31.00 0.00
C GLN A 336 16.12 30.94 1.05
N GLY A 337 16.50 30.69 2.31
CA GLY A 337 15.57 30.65 3.43
C GLY A 337 14.89 29.28 3.66
N HIS A 338 15.13 28.30 2.80
CA HIS A 338 14.62 26.92 2.95
C HIS A 338 15.74 25.98 3.38
N ALA A 339 15.56 25.33 4.53
CA ALA A 339 16.45 24.25 4.95
C ALA A 339 16.15 22.99 4.13
N ILE A 340 17.14 22.41 3.49
CA ILE A 340 17.04 21.13 2.76
C ILE A 340 17.95 20.14 3.44
N ARG A 341 17.37 19.04 3.93
CA ARG A 341 18.08 17.92 4.57
C ARG A 341 18.17 16.75 3.60
N PHE A 342 19.33 16.11 3.60
CA PHE A 342 19.62 14.89 2.84
C PHE A 342 19.83 13.77 3.86
N GLY A 343 18.88 12.84 3.92
CA GLY A 343 18.88 11.81 4.93
C GLY A 343 18.75 10.41 4.36
N THR A 344 19.41 9.45 5.00
CA THR A 344 19.27 8.04 4.68
C THR A 344 18.64 7.28 5.83
N ILE A 345 17.97 6.18 5.50
CA ILE A 345 17.44 5.18 6.43
C ILE A 345 18.09 3.85 6.12
N ASP A 346 18.77 3.27 7.07
CA ASP A 346 19.36 1.95 6.93
C ASP A 346 18.29 0.86 7.01
N LEU A 347 17.94 0.28 5.85
CA LEU A 347 16.97 -0.80 5.75
C LEU A 347 17.53 -2.16 6.21
N THR A 348 18.77 -2.24 6.68
CA THR A 348 19.32 -3.44 7.33
C THR A 348 19.24 -3.36 8.86
N ALA A 349 18.95 -2.18 9.40
CA ALA A 349 18.86 -1.93 10.83
C ALA A 349 17.65 -2.61 11.48
N THR A 350 17.63 -2.62 12.81
CA THR A 350 16.44 -3.08 13.55
C THR A 350 15.24 -2.15 13.38
N THR A 351 14.04 -2.66 13.62
CA THR A 351 12.80 -1.87 13.55
C THR A 351 12.85 -0.61 14.41
N GLY A 352 13.36 -0.74 15.64
CA GLY A 352 13.51 0.39 16.55
C GLY A 352 14.47 1.47 16.03
N GLU A 353 15.57 1.05 15.40
CA GLU A 353 16.53 1.97 14.77
C GLU A 353 15.94 2.63 13.52
N ILE A 354 15.25 1.88 12.65
CA ILE A 354 14.56 2.45 11.48
C ILE A 354 13.56 3.52 11.93
N ARG A 355 12.77 3.24 12.96
CA ARG A 355 11.81 4.18 13.55
C ARG A 355 12.52 5.42 14.13
N ALA A 356 13.60 5.24 14.88
CA ALA A 356 14.37 6.34 15.45
C ALA A 356 15.00 7.22 14.36
N GLN A 357 15.53 6.62 13.30
CA GLN A 357 16.07 7.34 12.14
C GLN A 357 15.00 8.19 11.45
N LEU A 358 13.80 7.62 11.17
CA LEU A 358 12.68 8.36 10.58
C LEU A 358 12.30 9.58 11.43
N LEU A 359 12.17 9.42 12.74
CA LEU A 359 11.81 10.52 13.64
C LEU A 359 12.90 11.58 13.73
N ARG A 360 14.17 11.18 13.81
CA ARG A 360 15.31 12.12 13.87
C ARG A 360 15.38 12.99 12.62
N LEU A 361 15.11 12.46 11.45
CA LEU A 361 15.21 13.19 10.18
C LEU A 361 14.17 14.32 10.02
N ILE A 362 13.10 14.33 10.81
CA ILE A 362 12.13 15.43 10.84
C ILE A 362 12.41 16.45 11.95
N GLU A 363 13.39 16.23 12.82
CA GLU A 363 13.83 17.23 13.79
C GLU A 363 14.60 18.36 13.10
N PRO A 364 14.63 19.57 13.66
CA PRO A 364 15.46 20.64 13.10
C PRO A 364 16.94 20.23 13.04
N ALA A 365 17.54 20.35 11.86
CA ALA A 365 18.95 19.97 11.65
C ALA A 365 19.91 21.17 11.71
N LEU A 366 19.39 22.38 11.50
CA LEU A 366 20.11 23.65 11.57
C LEU A 366 19.48 24.44 12.73
N SER A 367 20.14 24.48 13.85
CA SER A 367 19.82 25.30 15.03
C SER A 367 20.74 26.50 15.10
#